data_c9e25856f3baebf29e6852d1be20edc9
#
_entry.id   c9e25856f3baebf29e6852d1be20edc9
#
_cell.length_a   1.000
_cell.length_b   1.000
_cell.length_c   1.000
_cell.angle_alpha   90.00
_cell.angle_beta   90.00
_cell.angle_gamma   90.00
#
_symmetry.space_group_name_H-M   'P 1'
#
loop_
_entity.id
_entity.type
_entity.pdbx_description
1 polymer ?
#
loop_
_entity_poly.entity_id
_entity_poly.type
_entity_poly.pdbx_seq_one_letter_code
_entity_poly.pdbx_strand_id
1 'polypeptide(L)'
;MDAFSMEHGQLPTLVMALSVTLCSCGFSVPGPPLVAHPKSAFVEVPYPPPAALVEAVPPSSGPPLVWLDGYWAWQGQSYTWVRGGWVFVSAGESFAPWQLMYTRNGLLMFAPGAWYATGGVRIRSPEIRIPAFIPPNETTPEFQTAR
;
A
#
# COMPACT_ATOMS: atom_id res chain seq x y z
N MET A 1 -33.42 -77.08 15.14
CA MET A 1 -34.04 -75.91 15.82
C MET A 1 -33.09 -74.77 15.56
N ASP A 2 -33.40 -74.13 14.44
CA ASP A 2 -32.48 -73.19 13.80
C ASP A 2 -32.82 -71.76 14.20
N ALA A 3 -31.84 -71.06 14.79
CA ALA A 3 -31.95 -69.64 15.12
C ALA A 3 -31.49 -68.82 13.95
N PHE A 4 -32.43 -68.14 13.29
CA PHE A 4 -32.17 -67.20 12.20
C PHE A 4 -31.55 -65.91 12.78
N SER A 5 -30.29 -65.64 12.43
CA SER A 5 -29.59 -64.42 12.73
C SER A 5 -29.87 -63.39 11.63
N MET A 6 -30.57 -62.30 11.96
CA MET A 6 -30.85 -61.18 11.06
C MET A 6 -29.63 -60.26 11.12
N GLU A 7 -28.83 -60.24 10.04
CA GLU A 7 -27.82 -59.20 9.82
C GLU A 7 -28.43 -57.89 9.38
N HIS A 8 -28.28 -56.87 10.19
CA HIS A 8 -28.70 -55.49 9.85
C HIS A 8 -27.60 -54.88 8.98
N GLY A 9 -27.89 -54.78 7.66
CA GLY A 9 -27.08 -54.03 6.70
C GLY A 9 -27.08 -52.57 7.03
N GLN A 10 -25.92 -52.04 7.46
CA GLN A 10 -25.68 -50.61 7.55
C GLN A 10 -25.43 -50.03 6.15
N LEU A 11 -26.32 -49.16 5.69
CA LEU A 11 -26.09 -48.34 4.49
C LEU A 11 -25.10 -47.23 4.83
N PRO A 12 -23.99 -47.02 4.05
CA PRO A 12 -23.10 -45.90 4.26
C PRO A 12 -23.78 -44.62 3.76
N THR A 13 -24.05 -43.70 4.68
CA THR A 13 -24.52 -42.37 4.36
C THR A 13 -23.33 -41.59 3.69
N LEU A 14 -23.41 -41.44 2.38
CA LEU A 14 -22.46 -40.64 1.60
C LEU A 14 -22.71 -39.16 1.89
N VAL A 15 -21.94 -38.57 2.80
CA VAL A 15 -21.94 -37.12 3.05
C VAL A 15 -21.13 -36.45 1.92
N MET A 16 -21.84 -35.91 0.96
CA MET A 16 -21.28 -35.13 -0.13
C MET A 16 -20.94 -33.75 0.40
N ALA A 17 -19.68 -33.51 0.78
CA ALA A 17 -19.17 -32.22 1.19
C ALA A 17 -19.09 -31.30 -0.02
N LEU A 18 -20.05 -30.36 -0.11
CA LEU A 18 -20.06 -29.30 -1.12
C LEU A 18 -19.00 -28.25 -0.77
N SER A 19 -17.80 -28.40 -1.31
CA SER A 19 -16.72 -27.42 -1.17
C SER A 19 -17.04 -26.18 -2.00
N VAL A 20 -17.54 -25.12 -1.36
CA VAL A 20 -17.73 -23.80 -1.98
C VAL A 20 -16.36 -23.12 -2.06
N THR A 21 -15.74 -23.18 -3.23
CA THR A 21 -14.51 -22.43 -3.51
C THR A 21 -14.88 -20.96 -3.75
N LEU A 22 -14.70 -20.11 -2.73
CA LEU A 22 -14.81 -18.66 -2.86
C LEU A 22 -13.65 -18.17 -3.71
N CYS A 23 -13.84 -18.03 -5.03
CA CYS A 23 -12.93 -17.28 -5.89
C CYS A 23 -13.02 -15.80 -5.51
N SER A 24 -12.14 -15.35 -4.62
CA SER A 24 -11.89 -13.93 -4.37
C SER A 24 -11.14 -13.35 -5.56
N CYS A 25 -11.86 -12.80 -6.54
CA CYS A 25 -11.27 -11.98 -7.60
C CYS A 25 -10.86 -10.64 -6.99
N GLY A 26 -9.72 -10.59 -6.30
CA GLY A 26 -9.09 -9.36 -5.88
C GLY A 26 -8.56 -8.62 -7.12
N PHE A 27 -9.16 -7.48 -7.48
CA PHE A 27 -8.54 -6.56 -8.43
C PHE A 27 -7.31 -5.97 -7.76
N SER A 28 -6.13 -6.45 -8.14
CA SER A 28 -4.86 -5.89 -7.69
C SER A 28 -4.51 -4.71 -8.60
N VAL A 29 -4.41 -3.53 -8.01
CA VAL A 29 -3.89 -2.35 -8.71
C VAL A 29 -2.38 -2.49 -8.85
N PRO A 30 -1.81 -2.44 -10.07
CA PRO A 30 -0.37 -2.60 -10.26
C PRO A 30 0.38 -1.42 -9.63
N GLY A 31 1.33 -1.73 -8.74
CA GLY A 31 2.22 -0.74 -8.12
C GLY A 31 3.62 -0.73 -8.74
N PRO A 32 4.44 0.28 -8.42
CA PRO A 32 5.83 0.35 -8.88
C PRO A 32 6.70 -0.74 -8.21
N PRO A 33 7.82 -1.13 -8.82
CA PRO A 33 8.84 -1.90 -8.14
C PRO A 33 9.34 -1.19 -6.88
N LEU A 34 9.48 -1.92 -5.78
CA LEU A 34 9.85 -1.34 -4.49
C LEU A 34 11.33 -1.54 -4.17
N VAL A 35 11.91 -0.56 -3.47
CA VAL A 35 13.27 -0.60 -2.95
C VAL A 35 13.32 0.00 -1.54
N ALA A 36 14.30 -0.41 -0.74
CA ALA A 36 14.53 0.17 0.58
C ALA A 36 15.24 1.52 0.50
N HIS A 37 14.96 2.41 1.47
CA HIS A 37 15.71 3.65 1.60
C HIS A 37 17.16 3.42 2.03
N PRO A 38 18.16 4.18 1.50
CA PRO A 38 19.46 4.27 2.11
C PRO A 38 19.34 4.97 3.47
N LYS A 39 20.21 4.64 4.41
CA LYS A 39 20.21 5.24 5.76
C LYS A 39 20.27 6.78 5.72
N SER A 40 20.94 7.35 4.75
CA SER A 40 21.07 8.80 4.54
C SER A 40 19.77 9.50 4.13
N ALA A 41 18.72 8.75 3.76
CA ALA A 41 17.42 9.33 3.41
C ALA A 41 16.60 9.74 4.64
N PHE A 42 16.97 9.25 5.82
CA PHE A 42 16.24 9.53 7.06
C PHE A 42 16.67 10.86 7.66
N VAL A 43 15.67 11.68 7.99
CA VAL A 43 15.84 12.95 8.71
C VAL A 43 15.09 12.89 10.03
N GLU A 44 15.60 13.58 11.05
CA GLU A 44 14.88 13.74 12.32
C GLU A 44 13.69 14.67 12.14
N VAL A 45 12.54 14.27 12.72
CA VAL A 45 11.32 15.07 12.70
C VAL A 45 10.76 15.18 14.11
N PRO A 46 10.14 16.32 14.48
CA PRO A 46 9.66 16.54 15.85
C PRO A 46 8.34 15.81 16.16
N TYR A 47 7.58 15.42 15.15
CA TYR A 47 6.29 14.74 15.30
C TYR A 47 5.99 13.86 14.07
N PRO A 48 5.13 12.83 14.20
CA PRO A 48 4.76 11.98 13.10
C PRO A 48 3.86 12.71 12.08
N PRO A 49 3.76 12.22 10.83
CA PRO A 49 2.81 12.76 9.87
C PRO A 49 1.36 12.57 10.34
N PRO A 50 0.43 13.38 9.85
CA PRO A 50 -1.00 13.16 10.05
C PRO A 50 -1.47 11.82 9.49
N ALA A 51 -2.74 11.46 9.75
CA ALA A 51 -3.36 10.33 9.08
C ALA A 51 -3.30 10.50 7.54
N ALA A 52 -3.10 9.40 6.84
CA ALA A 52 -3.09 9.41 5.37
C ALA A 52 -4.46 9.87 4.85
N LEU A 53 -4.46 10.67 3.78
CA LEU A 53 -5.71 11.04 3.11
C LEU A 53 -6.22 9.84 2.29
N VAL A 54 -7.54 9.69 2.25
CA VAL A 54 -8.18 8.70 1.39
C VAL A 54 -8.24 9.24 -0.03
N GLU A 55 -7.66 8.52 -0.95
CA GLU A 55 -7.65 8.85 -2.37
C GLU A 55 -8.43 7.80 -3.17
N ALA A 56 -9.30 8.24 -4.06
CA ALA A 56 -9.95 7.35 -5.00
C ALA A 56 -9.05 7.11 -6.21
N VAL A 57 -8.83 5.84 -6.54
CA VAL A 57 -8.05 5.41 -7.70
C VAL A 57 -8.92 5.55 -8.95
N PRO A 58 -8.61 6.51 -9.86
CA PRO A 58 -9.36 6.63 -11.11
C PRO A 58 -9.04 5.45 -12.05
N PRO A 59 -9.93 5.15 -13.02
CA PRO A 59 -9.64 4.15 -14.03
C PRO A 59 -8.31 4.41 -14.73
N SER A 60 -7.49 3.38 -14.87
CA SER A 60 -6.26 3.44 -15.66
C SER A 60 -6.58 3.38 -17.14
N SER A 61 -5.80 4.07 -17.97
CA SER A 61 -5.79 3.87 -19.42
C SER A 61 -5.07 2.56 -19.86
N GLY A 62 -4.68 1.74 -18.89
CA GLY A 62 -4.03 0.44 -19.10
C GLY A 62 -2.50 0.49 -18.99
N PRO A 63 -1.82 -0.66 -19.26
CA PRO A 63 -0.36 -0.73 -19.25
C PRO A 63 0.24 0.32 -20.22
N PRO A 64 1.41 0.89 -19.90
CA PRO A 64 2.35 0.49 -18.86
C PRO A 64 2.26 1.33 -17.57
N LEU A 65 1.11 1.90 -17.22
CA LEU A 65 0.96 2.71 -16.02
C LEU A 65 0.85 1.85 -14.76
N VAL A 66 1.47 2.34 -13.69
CA VAL A 66 1.36 1.78 -12.33
C VAL A 66 0.80 2.84 -11.39
N TRP A 67 0.14 2.40 -10.34
CA TRP A 67 -0.42 3.27 -9.32
C TRP A 67 0.60 3.59 -8.24
N LEU A 68 0.72 4.88 -7.91
CA LEU A 68 1.47 5.38 -6.77
C LEU A 68 0.48 5.97 -5.77
N ASP A 69 0.45 5.44 -4.55
CA ASP A 69 -0.35 6.01 -3.47
C ASP A 69 0.19 7.37 -3.05
N GLY A 70 -0.72 8.25 -2.64
CA GLY A 70 -0.33 9.52 -2.03
C GLY A 70 0.38 9.31 -0.70
N TYR A 71 1.19 10.30 -0.30
CA TYR A 71 1.98 10.22 0.92
C TYR A 71 2.32 11.59 1.47
N TRP A 72 2.65 11.64 2.77
CA TRP A 72 3.17 12.85 3.40
C TRP A 72 4.65 13.04 3.09
N ALA A 73 5.03 14.26 2.71
CA ALA A 73 6.41 14.68 2.54
C ALA A 73 6.76 15.76 3.58
N TRP A 74 7.88 15.57 4.29
CA TRP A 74 8.39 16.55 5.24
C TRP A 74 9.08 17.71 4.52
N GLN A 75 8.68 18.95 4.81
CA GLN A 75 9.21 20.18 4.21
C GLN A 75 10.11 20.97 5.16
N GLY A 76 10.68 20.32 6.16
CA GLY A 76 11.59 20.94 7.15
C GLY A 76 10.87 21.48 8.39
N GLN A 77 9.60 21.87 8.29
CA GLN A 77 8.80 22.39 9.42
C GLN A 77 7.41 21.76 9.49
N SER A 78 6.88 21.30 8.40
CA SER A 78 5.53 20.71 8.29
C SER A 78 5.47 19.61 7.25
N TYR A 79 4.43 18.81 7.32
CA TYR A 79 4.12 17.82 6.31
C TYR A 79 3.23 18.40 5.22
N THR A 80 3.50 18.04 3.98
CA THR A 80 2.66 18.36 2.81
C THR A 80 2.24 17.06 2.15
N TRP A 81 0.97 16.95 1.77
CA TRP A 81 0.46 15.79 1.06
C TRP A 81 0.93 15.80 -0.39
N VAL A 82 1.59 14.73 -0.80
CA VAL A 82 1.91 14.44 -2.20
C VAL A 82 0.82 13.54 -2.73
N ARG A 83 0.02 14.05 -3.66
CA ARG A 83 -1.10 13.31 -4.25
C ARG A 83 -0.59 12.10 -5.02
N GLY A 84 -1.29 10.98 -4.87
CA GLY A 84 -1.06 9.78 -5.66
C GLY A 84 -1.58 9.91 -7.10
N GLY A 85 -1.29 8.89 -7.90
CA GLY A 85 -1.75 8.86 -9.29
C GLY A 85 -1.10 7.76 -10.11
N TRP A 86 -1.57 7.62 -11.33
CA TRP A 86 -0.97 6.73 -12.31
C TRP A 86 0.30 7.36 -12.89
N VAL A 87 1.39 6.62 -12.86
CA VAL A 87 2.71 7.04 -13.35
C VAL A 87 3.26 6.02 -14.33
N PHE A 88 4.09 6.49 -15.24
CA PHE A 88 4.92 5.63 -16.07
C PHE A 88 6.26 5.41 -15.36
N VAL A 89 6.68 4.14 -15.25
CA VAL A 89 7.95 3.77 -14.62
C VAL A 89 8.86 3.15 -15.67
N SER A 90 10.05 3.71 -15.83
CA SER A 90 11.06 3.20 -16.76
C SER A 90 11.74 1.95 -16.21
N ALA A 91 12.31 1.14 -17.09
CA ALA A 91 13.08 -0.03 -16.67
C ALA A 91 14.24 0.36 -15.75
N GLY A 92 14.36 -0.33 -14.62
CA GLY A 92 15.42 -0.05 -13.63
C GLY A 92 15.10 1.05 -12.62
N GLU A 93 13.93 1.69 -12.73
CA GLU A 93 13.44 2.61 -11.71
C GLU A 93 12.61 1.87 -10.65
N SER A 94 12.75 2.29 -9.38
CA SER A 94 12.05 1.70 -8.24
C SER A 94 11.66 2.78 -7.24
N PHE A 95 10.58 2.56 -6.53
CA PHE A 95 10.06 3.48 -5.52
C PHE A 95 10.38 2.97 -4.11
N ALA A 96 10.90 3.85 -3.25
CA ALA A 96 11.00 3.62 -1.82
C ALA A 96 9.82 4.35 -1.14
N PRO A 97 8.86 3.61 -0.55
CA PRO A 97 7.76 4.23 0.18
C PRO A 97 8.26 5.03 1.38
N TRP A 98 7.52 6.07 1.77
CA TRP A 98 7.85 6.79 3.00
C TRP A 98 7.93 5.85 4.20
N GLN A 99 8.82 6.15 5.14
CA GLN A 99 9.03 5.35 6.34
C GLN A 99 9.17 6.25 7.57
N LEU A 100 8.65 5.76 8.69
CA LEU A 100 8.79 6.39 10.00
C LEU A 100 9.36 5.36 10.96
N MET A 101 10.36 5.75 11.75
CA MET A 101 10.98 4.86 12.73
C MET A 101 11.50 5.62 13.94
N TYR A 102 11.53 4.96 15.09
CA TYR A 102 12.25 5.44 16.25
C TYR A 102 13.66 4.85 16.31
N THR A 103 14.63 5.70 16.59
CA THR A 103 15.97 5.22 16.93
C THR A 103 15.97 4.61 18.33
N ARG A 104 17.06 3.92 18.70
CA ARG A 104 17.24 3.39 20.06
C ARG A 104 17.23 4.50 21.13
N ASN A 105 17.59 5.72 20.78
CA ASN A 105 17.61 6.88 21.67
C ASN A 105 16.27 7.63 21.69
N GLY A 106 15.22 7.09 21.05
CA GLY A 106 13.89 7.69 21.05
C GLY A 106 13.69 8.82 20.03
N LEU A 107 14.66 9.11 19.16
CA LEU A 107 14.50 10.10 18.10
C LEU A 107 13.58 9.57 17.00
N LEU A 108 12.66 10.40 16.56
CA LEU A 108 11.76 10.08 15.46
C LEU A 108 12.43 10.43 14.13
N MET A 109 12.59 9.43 13.27
CA MET A 109 13.22 9.53 11.97
C MET A 109 12.22 9.29 10.86
N PHE A 110 12.25 10.12 9.84
CA PHE A 110 11.36 10.05 8.69
C PHE A 110 12.16 10.01 7.38
N ALA A 111 11.79 9.11 6.48
CA ALA A 111 12.25 9.10 5.09
C ALA A 111 11.06 9.36 4.17
N PRO A 112 11.08 10.41 3.33
CA PRO A 112 10.01 10.68 2.37
C PRO A 112 10.00 9.64 1.24
N GLY A 113 8.85 9.44 0.59
CA GLY A 113 8.78 8.65 -0.63
C GLY A 113 9.80 9.16 -1.66
N ALA A 114 10.55 8.26 -2.28
CA ALA A 114 11.61 8.63 -3.20
C ALA A 114 11.80 7.61 -4.32
N TRP A 115 12.27 8.07 -5.46
CA TRP A 115 12.57 7.23 -6.62
C TRP A 115 14.07 7.04 -6.78
N TYR A 116 14.44 5.82 -7.17
CA TYR A 116 15.83 5.41 -7.37
C TYR A 116 15.98 4.67 -8.69
N ALA A 117 17.04 4.97 -9.41
CA ALA A 117 17.50 4.20 -10.55
C ALA A 117 18.34 2.98 -10.10
N THR A 118 18.64 2.10 -11.01
CA THR A 118 19.61 1.00 -10.80
C THR A 118 20.90 1.54 -10.20
N GLY A 119 21.41 0.87 -9.18
CA GLY A 119 22.58 1.32 -8.42
C GLY A 119 22.28 2.29 -7.26
N GLY A 120 20.99 2.54 -6.95
CA GLY A 120 20.57 3.31 -5.79
C GLY A 120 20.72 4.84 -5.94
N VAL A 121 20.85 5.32 -7.16
CA VAL A 121 20.93 6.76 -7.45
C VAL A 121 19.54 7.37 -7.35
N ARG A 122 19.36 8.36 -6.47
CA ARG A 122 18.08 9.09 -6.35
C ARG A 122 17.78 9.85 -7.63
N ILE A 123 16.57 9.70 -8.13
CA ILE A 123 16.09 10.36 -9.35
C ILE A 123 14.85 11.22 -9.03
N ARG A 124 14.45 12.04 -10.00
CA ARG A 124 13.23 12.81 -9.90
C ARG A 124 12.02 11.89 -9.97
N SER A 125 10.96 12.21 -9.22
CA SER A 125 9.67 11.51 -9.31
C SER A 125 9.13 11.55 -10.74
N PRO A 126 8.62 10.42 -11.25
CA PRO A 126 7.90 10.40 -12.52
C PRO A 126 6.72 11.36 -12.50
N GLU A 127 6.34 11.83 -13.68
CA GLU A 127 5.17 12.69 -13.84
C GLU A 127 3.88 11.89 -13.65
N ILE A 128 2.97 12.42 -12.84
CA ILE A 128 1.64 11.84 -12.67
C ILE A 128 0.83 12.09 -13.95
N ARG A 129 0.39 11.02 -14.60
CA ARG A 129 -0.42 11.06 -15.82
C ARG A 129 -1.90 11.24 -15.53
N ILE A 130 -2.39 10.53 -14.53
CA ILE A 130 -3.78 10.60 -14.06
C ILE A 130 -3.74 10.72 -12.54
N PRO A 131 -4.03 11.91 -11.99
CA PRO A 131 -3.96 12.13 -10.55
C PRO A 131 -5.10 11.42 -9.81
N ALA A 132 -4.86 11.08 -8.55
CA ALA A 132 -5.87 10.62 -7.62
C ALA A 132 -6.99 11.64 -7.46
N PHE A 133 -8.19 11.18 -7.15
CA PHE A 133 -9.29 12.02 -6.72
C PHE A 133 -9.36 12.02 -5.18
N ILE A 134 -9.32 13.22 -4.58
CA ILE A 134 -9.53 13.40 -3.13
C ILE A 134 -10.99 13.84 -2.95
N PRO A 135 -11.85 13.05 -2.29
CA PRO A 135 -13.22 13.44 -2.02
C PRO A 135 -13.30 14.73 -1.21
N PRO A 136 -14.29 15.60 -1.45
CA PRO A 136 -14.39 16.92 -0.79
C PRO A 136 -14.54 16.89 0.73
N ASN A 137 -14.94 15.75 1.31
CA ASN A 137 -15.06 15.54 2.75
C ASN A 137 -13.76 15.10 3.42
N GLU A 138 -12.72 14.79 2.66
CA GLU A 138 -11.35 14.54 3.13
C GLU A 138 -10.57 15.87 3.14
N THR A 139 -11.01 16.79 3.98
CA THR A 139 -10.29 18.06 4.14
C THR A 139 -8.96 17.77 4.83
N THR A 140 -7.86 18.26 4.27
CA THR A 140 -6.54 18.26 4.91
C THR A 140 -6.71 18.78 6.35
N PRO A 141 -6.33 18.00 7.39
CA PRO A 141 -6.41 18.49 8.74
C PRO A 141 -5.59 19.78 8.85
N GLU A 142 -6.29 20.89 9.08
CA GLU A 142 -5.66 22.16 9.34
C GLU A 142 -4.87 22.01 10.65
N PHE A 143 -3.55 22.12 10.56
CA PHE A 143 -2.70 22.13 11.74
C PHE A 143 -3.12 23.31 12.59
N GLN A 144 -3.89 23.04 13.65
CA GLN A 144 -4.05 24.01 14.72
C GLN A 144 -2.66 24.20 15.34
N THR A 145 -2.03 25.31 14.99
CA THR A 145 -0.82 25.77 15.65
C THR A 145 -1.17 25.93 17.13
N ALA A 146 -0.73 24.98 17.95
CA ALA A 146 -0.84 25.10 19.39
C ALA A 146 -0.08 26.37 19.81
N ARG A 147 -0.81 27.37 20.31
CA ARG A 147 -0.26 28.57 20.94
C ARG A 147 0.22 28.25 22.34
#